data_d5257fcbf8f25738e6efedd0da95cd3e
#
_entry.id   d5257fcbf8f25738e6efedd0da95cd3e
#
_cell.length_a   1.000
_cell.length_b   1.000
_cell.length_c   1.000
_cell.angle_alpha   90.00
_cell.angle_beta   90.00
_cell.angle_gamma   90.00
#
_symmetry.space_group_name_H-M   'P 1'
#
loop_
_entity.id
_entity.type
_entity.pdbx_description
1 polymer ?
#
loop_
_entity_poly.entity_id
_entity_poly.type
_entity_poly.pdbx_seq_one_letter_code
_entity_poly.pdbx_strand_id
1 'polypeptide(L)'
;MVYIIMGVSGCGKTTVGEVLAERLGVAFYDADGYHPDANRRKMAAGTPLNDMDRRPWLENLAEHIVQWNAEGDAVLACSALKQSYRNIMGRRGGVRYIYLQGSRDVIAQRLDDRTGHFFPADLLDSQFADLEPPTNAVVVAVDQPINAQVEQIVGAIGVGHA
;
A
#
# COMPACT_ATOMS: atom_id res chain seq x y z
N MET A 1 12.64 3.09 -9.98
CA MET A 1 11.23 3.46 -9.66
C MET A 1 10.68 2.51 -8.61
N VAL A 2 10.10 3.03 -7.54
CA VAL A 2 9.39 2.23 -6.56
C VAL A 2 7.88 2.39 -6.82
N TYR A 3 7.21 1.28 -7.10
CA TYR A 3 5.76 1.25 -7.30
C TYR A 3 5.10 0.95 -5.96
N ILE A 4 4.33 1.91 -5.45
CA ILE A 4 3.68 1.81 -4.14
C ILE A 4 2.23 1.39 -4.33
N ILE A 5 1.90 0.18 -3.90
CA ILE A 5 0.53 -0.34 -3.90
C ILE A 5 -0.15 0.17 -2.64
N MET A 6 -1.13 1.05 -2.81
CA MET A 6 -1.82 1.70 -1.69
C MET A 6 -3.30 1.36 -1.62
N GLY A 7 -3.88 1.57 -0.48
CA GLY A 7 -5.31 1.35 -0.23
C GLY A 7 -5.58 0.93 1.21
N VAL A 8 -6.85 0.75 1.53
CA VAL A 8 -7.29 0.34 2.87
C VAL A 8 -6.97 -1.14 3.13
N SER A 9 -7.04 -1.55 4.40
CA SER A 9 -6.89 -2.97 4.78
C SER A 9 -7.90 -3.83 4.01
N GLY A 10 -7.47 -5.00 3.59
CA GLY A 10 -8.34 -5.94 2.86
C GLY A 10 -8.50 -5.66 1.38
N CYS A 11 -7.91 -4.60 0.84
CA CYS A 11 -8.00 -4.33 -0.61
C CYS A 11 -7.09 -5.23 -1.46
N GLY A 12 -6.16 -5.98 -0.82
CA GLY A 12 -5.30 -6.94 -1.52
C GLY A 12 -3.93 -6.42 -1.88
N LYS A 13 -3.42 -5.41 -1.20
CA LYS A 13 -2.10 -4.81 -1.47
C LYS A 13 -0.97 -5.82 -1.52
N THR A 14 -0.88 -6.68 -0.53
CA THR A 14 0.20 -7.67 -0.45
C THR A 14 0.13 -8.65 -1.60
N THR A 15 -1.05 -9.21 -1.86
CA THR A 15 -1.25 -10.19 -2.92
C THR A 15 -0.97 -9.59 -4.30
N VAL A 16 -1.56 -8.43 -4.60
CA VAL A 16 -1.32 -7.73 -5.87
C VAL A 16 0.14 -7.33 -5.99
N GLY A 17 0.72 -6.81 -4.91
CA GLY A 17 2.12 -6.39 -4.90
C GLY A 17 3.10 -7.53 -5.16
N GLU A 18 2.88 -8.68 -4.54
CA GLU A 18 3.74 -9.85 -4.76
C GLU A 18 3.66 -10.36 -6.20
N VAL A 19 2.44 -10.45 -6.75
CA VAL A 19 2.24 -10.91 -8.13
C VAL A 19 2.84 -9.90 -9.12
N LEU A 20 2.65 -8.61 -8.87
CA LEU A 20 3.24 -7.58 -9.71
C LEU A 20 4.77 -7.63 -9.68
N ALA A 21 5.36 -7.76 -8.51
CA ALA A 21 6.82 -7.85 -8.36
C ALA A 21 7.38 -9.06 -9.11
N GLU A 22 6.72 -10.20 -9.00
CA GLU A 22 7.11 -11.41 -9.74
C GLU A 22 7.01 -11.17 -11.25
N ARG A 23 5.92 -10.56 -11.72
CA ARG A 23 5.70 -10.25 -13.13
C ARG A 23 6.78 -9.30 -13.69
N LEU A 24 7.21 -8.32 -12.89
CA LEU A 24 8.23 -7.36 -13.28
C LEU A 24 9.66 -7.87 -13.05
N GLY A 25 9.83 -8.97 -12.32
CA GLY A 25 11.15 -9.47 -11.95
C GLY A 25 11.90 -8.59 -10.96
N VAL A 26 11.19 -7.96 -10.05
CA VAL A 26 11.75 -7.02 -9.06
C VAL A 26 11.44 -7.45 -7.63
N ALA A 27 12.10 -6.82 -6.65
CA ALA A 27 11.87 -7.11 -5.24
C ALA A 27 10.53 -6.57 -4.77
N PHE A 28 9.94 -7.27 -3.81
CA PHE A 28 8.73 -6.84 -3.09
C PHE A 28 9.05 -6.56 -1.64
N TYR A 29 8.53 -5.44 -1.13
CA TYR A 29 8.66 -5.05 0.27
C TYR A 29 7.29 -4.71 0.85
N ASP A 30 7.10 -5.04 2.13
CA ASP A 30 5.90 -4.68 2.88
C ASP A 30 6.27 -3.61 3.90
N ALA A 31 5.60 -2.45 3.82
CA ALA A 31 5.88 -1.31 4.69
C ALA A 31 5.68 -1.61 6.17
N ASP A 32 4.80 -2.55 6.51
CA ASP A 32 4.53 -2.92 7.91
C ASP A 32 5.77 -3.42 8.62
N GLY A 33 6.72 -3.99 7.91
CA GLY A 33 7.99 -4.47 8.46
C GLY A 33 8.96 -3.37 8.89
N TYR A 34 8.66 -2.12 8.58
CA TYR A 34 9.56 -0.97 8.78
C TYR A 34 9.15 -0.05 9.93
N HIS A 35 8.16 -0.45 10.73
CA HIS A 35 7.76 0.33 11.90
C HIS A 35 8.82 0.31 12.99
N PRO A 36 9.05 1.45 13.67
CA PRO A 36 9.88 1.47 14.89
C PRO A 36 9.27 0.58 15.98
N ASP A 37 10.11 0.14 16.92
CA ASP A 37 9.67 -0.72 18.03
C ASP A 37 8.55 -0.08 18.85
N ALA A 38 8.59 1.25 19.05
CA ALA A 38 7.53 1.96 19.76
C ALA A 38 6.16 1.77 19.08
N ASN A 39 6.13 1.81 17.74
CA ASN A 39 4.90 1.58 16.99
C ASN A 39 4.43 0.13 17.11
N ARG A 40 5.38 -0.81 17.03
CA ARG A 40 5.07 -2.24 17.18
C ARG A 40 4.46 -2.54 18.54
N ARG A 41 4.99 -1.91 19.61
CA ARG A 41 4.45 -2.07 20.97
C ARG A 41 3.05 -1.50 21.09
N LYS A 42 2.78 -0.33 20.51
CA LYS A 42 1.44 0.27 20.50
C LYS A 42 0.45 -0.63 19.78
N MET A 43 0.80 -1.12 18.59
CA MET A 43 -0.07 -2.01 17.82
C MET A 43 -0.35 -3.32 18.56
N ALA A 44 0.67 -3.90 19.21
CA ALA A 44 0.51 -5.12 20.00
C ALA A 44 -0.41 -4.91 21.21
N ALA A 45 -0.42 -3.71 21.78
CA ALA A 45 -1.30 -3.33 22.89
C ALA A 45 -2.70 -2.93 22.44
N GLY A 46 -2.99 -2.94 21.14
CA GLY A 46 -4.27 -2.51 20.60
C GLY A 46 -4.45 -1.01 20.54
N THR A 47 -3.39 -0.22 20.74
CA THR A 47 -3.44 1.23 20.70
C THR A 47 -3.27 1.72 19.27
N PRO A 48 -4.21 2.53 18.72
CA PRO A 48 -4.07 3.08 17.39
C PRO A 48 -2.86 4.01 17.27
N LEU A 49 -2.22 4.00 16.10
CA LEU A 49 -1.15 4.94 15.78
C LEU A 49 -1.74 6.28 15.35
N ASN A 50 -1.13 7.37 15.79
CA ASN A 50 -1.45 8.72 15.31
C ASN A 50 -0.42 9.16 14.25
N ASP A 51 -0.60 10.36 13.70
CA ASP A 51 0.29 10.89 12.67
C ASP A 51 1.73 11.09 13.19
N MET A 52 1.89 11.46 14.45
CA MET A 52 3.22 11.60 15.06
C MET A 52 3.93 10.26 15.17
N ASP A 53 3.21 9.20 15.50
CA ASP A 53 3.76 7.84 15.56
C ASP A 53 4.20 7.36 14.19
N ARG A 54 3.44 7.71 13.14
CA ARG A 54 3.71 7.27 11.76
C ARG A 54 4.87 8.02 11.12
N ARG A 55 5.16 9.24 11.54
CA ARG A 55 6.17 10.06 10.90
C ARG A 55 7.55 9.40 10.84
N PRO A 56 8.12 8.87 11.94
CA PRO A 56 9.40 8.15 11.86
C PRO A 56 9.36 6.94 10.92
N TRP A 57 8.25 6.24 10.87
CA TRP A 57 8.04 5.12 9.97
C TRP A 57 8.07 5.58 8.51
N LEU A 58 7.36 6.65 8.17
CA LEU A 58 7.31 7.20 6.82
C LEU A 58 8.66 7.75 6.38
N GLU A 59 9.40 8.39 7.30
CA GLU A 59 10.75 8.88 7.03
C GLU A 59 11.72 7.73 6.79
N ASN A 60 11.60 6.65 7.56
CA ASN A 60 12.38 5.43 7.36
C ASN A 60 12.09 4.81 5.99
N LEU A 61 10.83 4.75 5.60
CA LEU A 61 10.44 4.28 4.26
C LEU A 61 11.03 5.17 3.17
N ALA A 62 11.01 6.49 3.36
CA ALA A 62 11.59 7.43 2.38
C ALA A 62 13.09 7.15 2.15
N GLU A 63 13.82 6.85 3.22
CA GLU A 63 15.25 6.50 3.11
C GLU A 63 15.43 5.18 2.34
N HIS A 64 14.64 4.17 2.64
CA HIS A 64 14.69 2.89 1.92
C HIS A 64 14.31 3.05 0.45
N ILE A 65 13.34 3.89 0.13
CA ILE A 65 12.93 4.15 -1.25
C ILE A 65 14.10 4.69 -2.07
N VAL A 66 14.87 5.61 -1.50
CA VAL A 66 16.08 6.12 -2.17
C VAL A 66 17.06 4.99 -2.46
N GLN A 67 17.28 4.13 -1.47
CA GLN A 67 18.19 2.99 -1.61
C GLN A 67 17.69 2.00 -2.67
N TRP A 68 16.40 1.65 -2.63
CA TRP A 68 15.83 0.71 -3.62
C TRP A 68 15.92 1.27 -5.03
N ASN A 69 15.65 2.56 -5.21
CA ASN A 69 15.77 3.21 -6.53
C ASN A 69 17.20 3.15 -7.07
N ALA A 70 18.20 3.21 -6.20
CA ALA A 70 19.60 3.08 -6.61
C ALA A 70 19.93 1.65 -7.07
N GLU A 71 19.21 0.66 -6.59
CA GLU A 71 19.40 -0.75 -6.93
C GLU A 71 18.58 -1.19 -8.14
N GLY A 72 17.55 -0.43 -8.52
CA GLY A 72 16.64 -0.75 -9.62
C GLY A 72 15.21 -0.43 -9.27
N ASP A 73 14.26 -1.19 -9.85
CA ASP A 73 12.85 -1.05 -9.55
C ASP A 73 12.46 -1.94 -8.36
N ALA A 74 11.40 -1.56 -7.67
CA ALA A 74 10.84 -2.34 -6.56
C ALA A 74 9.34 -2.11 -6.45
N VAL A 75 8.65 -3.02 -5.77
CA VAL A 75 7.24 -2.88 -5.40
C VAL A 75 7.15 -2.81 -3.88
N LEU A 76 6.42 -1.82 -3.37
CA LEU A 76 6.18 -1.61 -1.94
C LEU A 76 4.69 -1.62 -1.66
N ALA A 77 4.23 -2.47 -0.74
CA ALA A 77 2.86 -2.42 -0.24
C ALA A 77 2.80 -1.49 0.98
N CYS A 78 2.01 -0.44 0.90
CA CYS A 78 1.85 0.55 1.96
C CYS A 78 0.47 1.21 1.85
N SER A 79 -0.27 1.29 2.96
CA SER A 79 -1.61 1.88 2.93
C SER A 79 -1.61 3.31 2.39
N ALA A 80 -0.67 4.15 2.81
CA ALA A 80 -0.43 5.51 2.28
C ALA A 80 -1.71 6.35 2.15
N LEU A 81 -2.59 6.29 3.15
CA LEU A 81 -3.96 6.79 3.04
C LEU A 81 -4.06 8.31 2.91
N LYS A 82 -3.19 9.05 3.60
CA LYS A 82 -3.22 10.52 3.56
C LYS A 82 -2.19 11.07 2.59
N GLN A 83 -2.52 12.19 1.96
CA GLN A 83 -1.59 12.89 1.07
C GLN A 83 -0.31 13.29 1.81
N SER A 84 -0.43 13.68 3.09
CA SER A 84 0.75 14.02 3.90
C SER A 84 1.70 12.84 4.06
N TYR A 85 1.19 11.63 4.15
CA TYR A 85 2.02 10.41 4.21
C TYR A 85 2.77 10.20 2.90
N ARG A 86 2.07 10.35 1.78
CA ARG A 86 2.65 10.21 0.45
C ARG A 86 3.70 11.29 0.17
N ASN A 87 3.48 12.49 0.67
CA ASN A 87 4.44 13.58 0.53
C ASN A 87 5.76 13.26 1.25
N ILE A 88 5.70 12.64 2.41
CA ILE A 88 6.90 12.25 3.16
C ILE A 88 7.64 11.14 2.42
N MET A 89 6.95 10.06 2.05
CA MET A 89 7.58 8.92 1.39
C MET A 89 8.19 9.29 0.04
N GLY A 90 7.51 10.10 -0.74
CA GLY A 90 7.94 10.47 -2.09
C GLY A 90 8.74 11.76 -2.18
N ARG A 91 9.19 12.32 -1.07
CA ARG A 91 9.85 13.64 -1.06
C ARG A 91 11.09 13.75 -1.94
N ARG A 92 11.75 12.63 -2.21
CA ARG A 92 12.93 12.58 -3.08
C ARG A 92 12.64 12.06 -4.48
N GLY A 93 11.36 11.89 -4.82
CA GLY A 93 10.94 11.36 -6.11
C GLY A 93 11.18 9.86 -6.25
N GLY A 94 11.05 9.34 -7.48
CA GLY A 94 11.26 7.93 -7.76
C GLY A 94 10.14 7.02 -7.28
N VAL A 95 8.94 7.55 -7.07
CA VAL A 95 7.77 6.75 -6.66
C VAL A 95 6.64 6.91 -7.65
N ARG A 96 5.85 5.85 -7.77
CA ARG A 96 4.60 5.88 -8.52
C ARG A 96 3.55 5.11 -7.72
N TYR A 97 2.42 5.76 -7.48
CA TYR A 97 1.36 5.16 -6.67
C TYR A 97 0.40 4.38 -7.54
N ILE A 98 -0.01 3.23 -7.03
CA ILE A 98 -1.04 2.35 -7.61
C ILE A 98 -2.11 2.20 -6.54
N TYR A 99 -3.28 2.76 -6.79
CA TYR A 99 -4.37 2.80 -5.82
C TYR A 99 -5.36 1.67 -6.11
N LEU A 100 -5.44 0.74 -5.17
CA LEU A 100 -6.43 -0.34 -5.21
C LEU A 100 -7.73 0.16 -4.61
N GLN A 101 -8.70 0.45 -5.47
CA GLN A 101 -9.96 1.07 -5.10
C GLN A 101 -11.07 0.03 -4.95
N GLY A 102 -11.78 0.06 -3.83
CA GLY A 102 -12.97 -0.74 -3.62
C GLY A 102 -13.93 -0.01 -2.70
N SER A 103 -15.23 -0.30 -2.84
CA SER A 103 -16.22 0.23 -1.93
C SER A 103 -16.05 -0.39 -0.54
N ARG A 104 -16.56 0.29 0.49
CA ARG A 104 -16.53 -0.21 1.86
C ARG A 104 -17.15 -1.61 1.95
N ASP A 105 -18.29 -1.81 1.30
CA ASP A 105 -19.02 -3.09 1.35
C ASP A 105 -18.22 -4.23 0.70
N VAL A 106 -17.60 -3.98 -0.44
CA VAL A 106 -16.75 -4.96 -1.13
C VAL A 106 -15.56 -5.34 -0.26
N ILE A 107 -14.89 -4.35 0.34
CA ILE A 107 -13.72 -4.58 1.21
C ILE A 107 -14.13 -5.33 2.48
N ALA A 108 -15.24 -4.92 3.12
CA ALA A 108 -15.74 -5.59 4.31
C ALA A 108 -16.06 -7.06 4.04
N GLN A 109 -16.68 -7.37 2.91
CA GLN A 109 -17.00 -8.74 2.51
C GLN A 109 -15.71 -9.56 2.31
N ARG A 110 -14.71 -9.00 1.68
CA ARG A 110 -13.42 -9.68 1.48
C ARG A 110 -12.72 -9.98 2.79
N LEU A 111 -12.75 -9.06 3.76
CA LEU A 111 -12.16 -9.29 5.07
C LEU A 111 -12.85 -10.41 5.83
N ASP A 112 -14.19 -10.45 5.78
CA ASP A 112 -14.97 -11.52 6.41
C ASP A 112 -14.68 -12.90 5.77
N ASP A 113 -14.67 -12.96 4.46
CA ASP A 113 -14.41 -14.20 3.72
C ASP A 113 -13.00 -14.73 3.95
N ARG A 114 -12.02 -13.82 4.03
CA ARG A 114 -10.60 -14.16 4.06
C ARG A 114 -10.13 -14.66 5.40
N THR A 115 -10.62 -14.05 6.49
CA THR A 115 -10.14 -14.33 7.84
C THR A 115 -10.97 -15.37 8.56
N GLY A 116 -12.21 -15.58 8.15
CA GLY A 116 -13.18 -16.36 8.91
C GLY A 116 -13.51 -15.74 10.27
N HIS A 117 -13.01 -14.53 10.54
CA HIS A 117 -13.23 -13.78 11.77
C HIS A 117 -13.84 -12.44 11.44
N PHE A 118 -14.59 -11.91 12.40
CA PHE A 118 -15.18 -10.58 12.28
C PHE A 118 -14.05 -9.53 12.30
N PHE A 119 -13.92 -8.77 11.23
CA PHE A 119 -13.03 -7.61 11.18
C PHE A 119 -13.79 -6.41 11.74
N PRO A 120 -13.24 -5.69 12.73
CA PRO A 120 -13.96 -4.57 13.34
C PRO A 120 -14.36 -3.51 12.31
N ALA A 121 -15.66 -3.26 12.20
CA ALA A 121 -16.19 -2.26 11.27
C ALA A 121 -15.63 -0.87 11.55
N ASP A 122 -15.45 -0.53 12.82
CA ASP A 122 -14.90 0.76 13.23
C ASP A 122 -13.49 0.99 12.69
N LEU A 123 -12.66 -0.06 12.66
CA LEU A 123 -11.31 0.04 12.13
C LEU A 123 -11.33 0.29 10.62
N LEU A 124 -12.19 -0.39 9.89
CA LEU A 124 -12.34 -0.18 8.45
C LEU A 124 -12.90 1.21 8.16
N ASP A 125 -13.92 1.65 8.90
CA ASP A 125 -14.50 2.99 8.76
C ASP A 125 -13.47 4.07 9.04
N SER A 126 -12.61 3.87 10.04
CA SER A 126 -11.51 4.78 10.36
C SER A 126 -10.54 4.90 9.18
N GLN A 127 -10.21 3.80 8.52
CA GLN A 127 -9.33 3.83 7.35
C GLN A 127 -9.96 4.55 6.16
N PHE A 128 -11.25 4.33 5.91
CA PHE A 128 -11.94 5.08 4.85
C PHE A 128 -12.06 6.56 5.18
N ALA A 129 -12.20 6.92 6.46
CA ALA A 129 -12.20 8.32 6.89
C ALA A 129 -10.84 8.98 6.66
N ASP A 130 -9.73 8.26 6.85
CA ASP A 130 -8.38 8.75 6.63
C ASP A 130 -7.99 8.77 5.15
N LEU A 131 -8.65 7.98 4.33
CA LEU A 131 -8.31 7.85 2.91
C LEU A 131 -8.58 9.16 2.16
N GLU A 132 -7.50 9.71 1.63
CA GLU A 132 -7.54 10.83 0.68
C GLU A 132 -7.18 10.26 -0.69
N PRO A 133 -8.17 10.06 -1.58
CA PRO A 133 -7.88 9.43 -2.89
C PRO A 133 -6.81 10.21 -3.65
N PRO A 134 -5.80 9.52 -4.21
CA PRO A 134 -4.73 10.20 -4.94
C PRO A 134 -5.23 10.70 -6.29
N THR A 135 -4.64 11.80 -6.78
CA THR A 135 -4.97 12.40 -8.08
C THR A 135 -4.05 11.92 -9.21
N ASN A 136 -2.81 11.58 -8.88
CA ASN A 136 -1.80 11.15 -9.85
C ASN A 136 -1.38 9.70 -9.60
N ALA A 137 -2.33 8.79 -9.66
CA ALA A 137 -2.06 7.37 -9.44
C ALA A 137 -2.72 6.52 -10.51
N VAL A 138 -2.19 5.33 -10.71
CA VAL A 138 -2.90 4.28 -11.44
C VAL A 138 -4.00 3.79 -10.53
N VAL A 139 -5.26 3.89 -10.96
CA VAL A 139 -6.41 3.44 -10.17
C VAL A 139 -6.88 2.10 -10.71
N VAL A 140 -6.98 1.11 -9.83
CA VAL A 140 -7.37 -0.25 -10.18
C VAL A 140 -8.52 -0.68 -9.29
N ALA A 141 -9.63 -1.10 -9.90
CA ALA A 141 -10.77 -1.63 -9.15
C ALA A 141 -10.44 -3.02 -8.61
N VAL A 142 -10.77 -3.26 -7.34
CA VAL A 142 -10.45 -4.54 -6.68
C VAL A 142 -11.50 -5.62 -6.93
N ASP A 143 -12.64 -5.29 -7.53
CA ASP A 143 -13.71 -6.23 -7.82
C ASP A 143 -13.48 -7.00 -9.13
N GLN A 144 -12.25 -7.39 -9.37
CA GLN A 144 -11.82 -8.19 -10.51
C GLN A 144 -10.70 -9.15 -10.07
N PRO A 145 -10.44 -10.21 -10.84
CA PRO A 145 -9.38 -11.16 -10.48
C PRO A 145 -8.00 -10.50 -10.34
N ILE A 146 -7.16 -11.07 -9.51
CA ILE A 146 -5.81 -10.54 -9.26
C ILE A 146 -5.02 -10.40 -10.56
N ASN A 147 -5.06 -11.41 -11.43
CA ASN A 147 -4.34 -11.33 -12.71
C ASN A 147 -4.83 -10.18 -13.59
N ALA A 148 -6.12 -9.89 -13.60
CA ALA A 148 -6.68 -8.76 -14.34
C ALA A 148 -6.19 -7.43 -13.76
N GLN A 149 -6.15 -7.32 -12.45
CA GLN A 149 -5.60 -6.13 -11.78
C GLN A 149 -4.13 -5.92 -12.16
N VAL A 150 -3.32 -6.96 -12.09
CA VAL A 150 -1.89 -6.88 -12.43
C VAL A 150 -1.67 -6.51 -13.90
N GLU A 151 -2.43 -7.11 -14.83
CA GLU A 151 -2.36 -6.75 -16.25
C GLU A 151 -2.71 -5.29 -16.49
N GLN A 152 -3.72 -4.78 -15.82
CA GLN A 152 -4.10 -3.38 -15.88
C GLN A 152 -2.97 -2.47 -15.39
N ILE A 153 -2.32 -2.83 -14.29
CA ILE A 153 -1.18 -2.08 -13.74
C ILE A 153 -0.02 -2.07 -14.72
N VAL A 154 0.36 -3.23 -15.24
CA VAL A 154 1.48 -3.37 -16.19
C VAL A 154 1.23 -2.52 -17.42
N GLY A 155 0.02 -2.54 -17.95
CA GLY A 155 -0.35 -1.72 -19.10
C GLY A 155 -0.26 -0.22 -18.83
N ALA A 156 -0.64 0.19 -17.63
CA ALA A 156 -0.66 1.62 -17.24
C ALA A 156 0.74 2.17 -16.97
N ILE A 157 1.63 1.38 -16.37
CA ILE A 157 3.00 1.84 -16.07
C ILE A 157 3.96 1.70 -17.23
N GLY A 158 3.56 0.99 -18.30
CA GLY A 158 4.38 0.86 -19.51
C GLY A 158 5.60 -0.03 -19.36
N VAL A 159 5.70 -0.81 -18.30
CA VAL A 159 6.81 -1.74 -18.09
C VAL A 159 6.61 -2.98 -18.93
N GLY A 160 7.70 -3.50 -19.52
CA GLY A 160 7.63 -4.61 -20.44
C GLY A 160 7.55 -4.18 -21.90
N HIS A 161 7.53 -2.88 -22.14
CA HIS A 161 7.68 -2.30 -23.48
C HIS A 161 9.15 -1.90 -23.66
N ALA A 162 9.96 -2.85 -23.73
CA ALA A 162 11.37 -2.58 -23.94
C ALA A 162 11.65 -2.23 -25.40
#